data_eb1ccdcd7c1840d1a815bff3aa2b4076
#
_entry.id   eb1ccdcd7c1840d1a815bff3aa2b4076
#
_cell.length_a   1.000
_cell.length_b   1.000
_cell.length_c   1.000
_cell.angle_alpha   90.00
_cell.angle_beta   90.00
_cell.angle_gamma   90.00
#
_symmetry.space_group_name_H-M   'P 1'
#
loop_
_entity.id
_entity.type
_entity.pdbx_description
1 polymer ?
#
loop_
_entity_poly.entity_id
_entity_poly.type
_entity_poly.pdbx_seq_one_letter_code
_entity_poly.pdbx_strand_id
1 'polypeptide(L)'
;LAPGSPYADDAAALRAIRWAREHGIPFLGTCSGLQYAVIEFSRTVLGWHATHAELDGVGATNAVAPLACSLQGQERTVTPVPGTRFANLVGGRPFVGTLFCDYGPTEETVRALTHHGWVVEATAPDAPVEVLSLWNHPFFVLSLFQPQIGALTGRSPHPLLFAFVDVARQHAREREWADAVSGQQRALAAAEAEPRPYVHQMRGP
;
A
#
# COMPACT_ATOMS: atom_id res chain seq x y z
N LEU A 1 3.62 3.54 4.76
CA LEU A 1 4.89 4.22 4.51
C LEU A 1 4.66 5.73 4.54
N ALA A 2 5.32 6.42 5.45
CA ALA A 2 5.16 7.85 5.71
C ALA A 2 5.82 8.71 4.61
N PRO A 3 5.44 10.00 4.48
CA PRO A 3 6.13 10.94 3.60
C PRO A 3 7.57 11.22 4.07
N GLY A 4 8.40 11.68 3.15
CA GLY A 4 9.79 12.07 3.38
C GLY A 4 10.76 11.24 2.54
N SER A 5 11.34 11.84 1.50
CA SER A 5 12.40 11.27 0.67
C SER A 5 13.69 12.09 0.82
N PRO A 6 14.89 11.48 0.71
CA PRO A 6 15.11 10.02 0.70
C PRO A 6 14.85 9.37 2.06
N TYR A 7 14.54 8.06 2.06
CA TYR A 7 14.51 7.29 3.31
C TYR A 7 15.92 6.98 3.77
N ALA A 8 16.08 6.65 5.06
CA ALA A 8 17.39 6.27 5.60
C ALA A 8 17.99 5.03 4.90
N ASP A 9 17.14 4.13 4.41
CA ASP A 9 17.49 2.98 3.56
C ASP A 9 16.39 2.81 2.50
N ASP A 10 16.61 3.40 1.33
CA ASP A 10 15.69 3.31 0.19
C ASP A 10 15.50 1.87 -0.29
N ALA A 11 16.57 1.06 -0.25
CA ALA A 11 16.48 -0.34 -0.65
C ALA A 11 15.61 -1.15 0.33
N ALA A 12 15.69 -0.88 1.63
CA ALA A 12 14.80 -1.49 2.62
C ALA A 12 13.36 -1.04 2.42
N ALA A 13 13.11 0.24 2.13
CA ALA A 13 11.78 0.75 1.82
C ALA A 13 11.16 0.03 0.62
N LEU A 14 11.91 -0.10 -0.48
CA LEU A 14 11.46 -0.84 -1.68
C LEU A 14 11.19 -2.33 -1.38
N ARG A 15 12.03 -2.99 -0.58
CA ARG A 15 11.80 -4.38 -0.15
C ARG A 15 10.53 -4.52 0.68
N ALA A 16 10.27 -3.59 1.60
CA ALA A 16 9.06 -3.61 2.43
C ALA A 16 7.79 -3.39 1.60
N ILE A 17 7.82 -2.49 0.62
CA ILE A 17 6.74 -2.25 -0.32
C ILE A 17 6.44 -3.52 -1.12
N ARG A 18 7.49 -4.12 -1.71
CA ARG A 18 7.39 -5.37 -2.46
C ARG A 18 6.79 -6.49 -1.60
N TRP A 19 7.30 -6.65 -0.39
CA TRP A 19 6.79 -7.65 0.55
C TRP A 19 5.29 -7.46 0.82
N ALA A 20 4.87 -6.24 1.12
CA ALA A 20 3.46 -5.96 1.37
C ALA A 20 2.60 -6.29 0.15
N ARG A 21 3.04 -5.89 -1.05
CA ARG A 21 2.34 -6.16 -2.30
C ARG A 21 2.21 -7.65 -2.62
N GLU A 22 3.29 -8.42 -2.47
CA GLU A 22 3.33 -9.84 -2.83
C GLU A 22 2.62 -10.75 -1.80
N HIS A 23 2.50 -10.31 -0.55
CA HIS A 23 1.93 -11.11 0.53
C HIS A 23 0.54 -10.63 1.00
N GLY A 24 -0.09 -9.73 0.27
CA GLY A 24 -1.44 -9.24 0.62
C GLY A 24 -1.49 -8.45 1.93
N ILE A 25 -0.36 -7.88 2.37
CA ILE A 25 -0.30 -7.11 3.61
C ILE A 25 -0.87 -5.70 3.36
N PRO A 26 -1.86 -5.25 4.14
CA PRO A 26 -2.43 -3.91 3.97
C PRO A 26 -1.36 -2.83 3.96
N PHE A 27 -1.37 -2.01 2.91
CA PHE A 27 -0.36 -0.99 2.68
C PHE A 27 -1.02 0.37 2.36
N LEU A 28 -0.59 1.41 3.05
CA LEU A 28 -0.89 2.80 2.75
C LEU A 28 0.42 3.55 2.54
N GLY A 29 0.63 4.06 1.33
CA GLY A 29 1.77 4.92 0.97
C GLY A 29 1.32 6.35 0.72
N THR A 30 1.92 7.33 1.41
CA THR A 30 1.56 8.74 1.25
C THR A 30 2.75 9.57 0.78
N CYS A 31 2.55 10.51 -0.14
CA CYS A 31 3.61 11.35 -0.71
C CYS A 31 4.75 10.49 -1.29
N SER A 32 5.96 10.52 -0.71
CA SER A 32 7.08 9.66 -1.09
C SER A 32 6.73 8.17 -1.05
N GLY A 33 5.84 7.75 -0.15
CA GLY A 33 5.35 6.37 -0.09
C GLY A 33 4.64 5.94 -1.37
N LEU A 34 3.91 6.84 -2.05
CA LEU A 34 3.38 6.62 -3.38
C LEU A 34 4.50 6.52 -4.41
N GLN A 35 5.44 7.47 -4.39
CA GLN A 35 6.53 7.55 -5.36
C GLN A 35 7.38 6.28 -5.35
N TYR A 36 7.78 5.81 -4.17
CA TYR A 36 8.57 4.58 -4.01
C TYR A 36 7.80 3.33 -4.41
N ALA A 37 6.49 3.26 -4.13
CA ALA A 37 5.67 2.13 -4.57
C ALA A 37 5.53 2.07 -6.10
N VAL A 38 5.43 3.21 -6.77
CA VAL A 38 5.44 3.30 -8.22
C VAL A 38 6.78 2.82 -8.79
N ILE A 39 7.91 3.23 -8.20
CA ILE A 39 9.24 2.79 -8.62
C ILE A 39 9.42 1.29 -8.37
N GLU A 40 9.02 0.79 -7.20
CA GLU A 40 9.10 -0.64 -6.89
C GLU A 40 8.39 -1.47 -7.96
N PHE A 41 7.13 -1.13 -8.23
CA PHE A 41 6.32 -1.85 -9.21
C PHE A 41 6.91 -1.75 -10.63
N SER A 42 7.36 -0.57 -11.02
CA SER A 42 7.98 -0.36 -12.33
C SER A 42 9.25 -1.20 -12.51
N ARG A 43 10.07 -1.34 -11.46
CA ARG A 43 11.28 -2.16 -11.50
C ARG A 43 10.99 -3.66 -11.48
N THR A 44 10.08 -4.11 -10.61
CA THR A 44 9.92 -5.54 -10.32
C THR A 44 8.85 -6.22 -11.18
N VAL A 45 7.84 -5.50 -11.64
CA VAL A 45 6.73 -6.04 -12.44
C VAL A 45 6.84 -5.63 -13.91
N LEU A 46 7.12 -4.34 -14.18
CA LEU A 46 7.27 -3.87 -15.56
C LEU A 46 8.66 -4.15 -16.14
N GLY A 47 9.65 -4.47 -15.31
CA GLY A 47 11.03 -4.70 -15.74
C GLY A 47 11.76 -3.43 -16.19
N TRP A 48 11.30 -2.26 -15.79
CA TRP A 48 11.87 -0.98 -16.18
C TRP A 48 13.08 -0.61 -15.31
N HIS A 49 14.02 0.11 -15.91
CA HIS A 49 15.06 0.81 -15.15
C HIS A 49 14.48 2.13 -14.61
N ALA A 50 13.48 2.02 -13.72
CA ALA A 50 12.74 3.16 -13.20
C ALA A 50 13.57 3.94 -12.18
N THR A 51 13.61 5.27 -12.33
CA THR A 51 14.35 6.22 -11.48
C THR A 51 13.44 7.30 -10.92
N HIS A 52 13.93 8.02 -9.90
CA HIS A 52 13.27 9.16 -9.28
C HIS A 52 14.01 10.44 -9.61
N ALA A 53 13.36 11.41 -10.23
CA ALA A 53 14.02 12.62 -10.68
C ALA A 53 14.67 13.45 -9.55
N GLU A 54 14.13 13.40 -8.32
CA GLU A 54 14.74 14.06 -7.15
C GLU A 54 16.06 13.42 -6.74
N LEU A 55 16.16 12.08 -6.82
CA LEU A 55 17.29 11.31 -6.29
C LEU A 55 18.34 11.01 -7.36
N ASP A 56 17.89 10.71 -8.57
CA ASP A 56 18.71 10.22 -9.67
C ASP A 56 18.96 11.29 -10.75
N GLY A 57 18.33 12.47 -10.60
CA GLY A 57 18.32 13.52 -11.61
C GLY A 57 17.26 13.32 -12.69
N VAL A 58 16.95 14.40 -13.42
CA VAL A 58 15.95 14.37 -14.51
C VAL A 58 16.50 13.61 -15.71
N GLY A 59 15.77 12.61 -16.18
CA GLY A 59 16.13 11.75 -17.30
C GLY A 59 14.98 10.95 -17.87
N ALA A 60 15.22 10.28 -18.99
CA ALA A 60 14.21 9.51 -19.71
C ALA A 60 13.69 8.27 -18.96
N THR A 61 14.40 7.82 -17.93
CA THR A 61 14.02 6.65 -17.13
C THR A 61 13.21 7.00 -15.88
N ASN A 62 12.88 8.29 -15.69
CA ASN A 62 12.15 8.70 -14.51
C ASN A 62 10.69 8.20 -14.56
N ALA A 63 10.37 7.27 -13.65
CA ALA A 63 8.99 6.87 -13.39
C ALA A 63 8.27 7.91 -12.52
N VAL A 64 9.03 8.67 -11.73
CA VAL A 64 8.59 9.79 -10.91
C VAL A 64 9.36 11.03 -11.33
N ALA A 65 8.67 12.08 -11.72
CA ALA A 65 9.22 13.31 -12.28
C ALA A 65 8.67 14.55 -11.55
N PRO A 66 9.29 15.74 -11.72
CA PRO A 66 8.76 16.98 -11.18
C PRO A 66 7.31 17.22 -11.64
N LEU A 67 6.47 17.68 -10.73
CA LEU A 67 5.14 18.18 -11.04
C LEU A 67 5.24 19.53 -11.74
N ALA A 68 4.16 19.94 -12.41
CA ALA A 68 4.12 21.22 -13.14
C ALA A 68 4.33 22.45 -12.23
N CYS A 69 4.03 22.31 -10.94
CA CYS A 69 4.26 23.32 -9.91
C CYS A 69 4.64 22.65 -8.58
N SER A 70 5.31 23.40 -7.70
CA SER A 70 5.55 22.98 -6.32
C SER A 70 4.26 22.89 -5.54
N LEU A 71 4.06 21.81 -4.82
CA LEU A 71 2.89 21.56 -3.96
C LEU A 71 3.25 21.61 -2.47
N GLN A 72 4.39 22.20 -2.12
CA GLN A 72 4.85 22.29 -0.74
C GLN A 72 3.89 23.13 0.12
N GLY A 73 3.20 22.47 1.07
CA GLY A 73 2.23 23.10 1.94
C GLY A 73 0.95 23.60 1.24
N GLN A 74 0.68 23.13 0.03
CA GLN A 74 -0.48 23.54 -0.74
C GLN A 74 -1.71 22.73 -0.40
N GLU A 75 -2.85 23.41 -0.35
CA GLU A 75 -4.16 22.79 -0.32
C GLU A 75 -4.77 22.80 -1.73
N ARG A 76 -5.29 21.66 -2.16
CA ARG A 76 -5.95 21.56 -3.46
C ARG A 76 -7.15 20.62 -3.43
N THR A 77 -8.04 20.82 -4.37
CA THR A 77 -9.22 19.97 -4.54
C THR A 77 -8.80 18.62 -5.14
N VAL A 78 -9.04 17.57 -4.38
CA VAL A 78 -8.92 16.18 -4.80
C VAL A 78 -10.30 15.68 -5.22
N THR A 79 -10.41 15.18 -6.44
CA THR A 79 -11.68 14.71 -7.01
C THR A 79 -11.65 13.19 -7.13
N PRO A 80 -12.45 12.46 -6.33
CA PRO A 80 -12.58 11.01 -6.45
C PRO A 80 -13.16 10.63 -7.81
N VAL A 81 -12.63 9.56 -8.42
CA VAL A 81 -13.14 9.00 -9.66
C VAL A 81 -14.42 8.22 -9.37
N PRO A 82 -15.57 8.54 -10.00
CA PRO A 82 -16.84 7.86 -9.71
C PRO A 82 -16.76 6.35 -9.93
N GLY A 83 -17.39 5.58 -9.03
CA GLY A 83 -17.44 4.12 -9.10
C GLY A 83 -16.22 3.41 -8.53
N THR A 84 -15.21 4.13 -8.09
CA THR A 84 -14.01 3.54 -7.47
C THR A 84 -14.21 3.24 -5.98
N ARG A 85 -13.33 2.40 -5.42
CA ARG A 85 -13.35 2.07 -3.98
C ARG A 85 -13.11 3.31 -3.12
N PHE A 86 -12.18 4.15 -3.53
CA PHE A 86 -11.86 5.39 -2.81
C PHE A 86 -13.04 6.38 -2.87
N ALA A 87 -13.72 6.52 -4.02
CA ALA A 87 -14.91 7.36 -4.12
C ALA A 87 -15.99 6.92 -3.12
N ASN A 88 -16.24 5.62 -3.01
CA ASN A 88 -17.19 5.08 -2.02
C ASN A 88 -16.74 5.37 -0.58
N LEU A 89 -15.44 5.25 -0.30
CA LEU A 89 -14.87 5.50 1.01
C LEU A 89 -15.03 6.95 1.48
N VAL A 90 -14.83 7.93 0.57
CA VAL A 90 -14.90 9.36 0.90
C VAL A 90 -16.25 10.01 0.58
N GLY A 91 -17.26 9.23 0.18
CA GLY A 91 -18.61 9.71 -0.13
C GLY A 91 -18.74 10.36 -1.50
N GLY A 92 -17.81 10.11 -2.43
CA GLY A 92 -17.86 10.48 -3.84
C GLY A 92 -17.76 11.99 -4.12
N ARG A 93 -17.50 12.82 -3.11
CA ARG A 93 -17.43 14.27 -3.26
C ARG A 93 -15.98 14.75 -3.27
N PRO A 94 -15.67 15.80 -4.06
CA PRO A 94 -14.38 16.47 -3.95
C PRO A 94 -14.12 16.96 -2.53
N PHE A 95 -12.87 16.90 -2.10
CA PHE A 95 -12.42 17.37 -0.80
C PHE A 95 -11.08 18.09 -0.92
N VAL A 96 -10.68 18.78 0.14
CA VAL A 96 -9.40 19.48 0.18
C VAL A 96 -8.33 18.56 0.76
N GLY A 97 -7.31 18.24 -0.03
CA GLY A 97 -6.09 17.53 0.37
C GLY A 97 -4.94 18.51 0.57
N THR A 98 -4.10 18.24 1.57
CA THR A 98 -2.85 18.99 1.80
C THR A 98 -1.68 18.19 1.26
N LEU A 99 -0.81 18.84 0.48
CA LEU A 99 0.33 18.23 -0.20
C LEU A 99 1.64 18.90 0.23
N PHE A 100 2.71 18.09 0.20
CA PHE A 100 4.08 18.54 0.42
C PHE A 100 5.02 17.88 -0.61
N CYS A 101 4.53 17.61 -1.80
CA CYS A 101 5.24 16.90 -2.86
C CYS A 101 5.53 17.83 -4.03
N ASP A 102 6.76 17.76 -4.56
CA ASP A 102 7.16 18.41 -5.80
C ASP A 102 7.25 17.42 -6.97
N TYR A 103 7.06 16.12 -6.67
CA TYR A 103 7.24 15.02 -7.60
C TYR A 103 6.01 14.10 -7.62
N GLY A 104 5.73 13.51 -8.77
CA GLY A 104 4.65 12.54 -8.96
C GLY A 104 4.96 11.57 -10.11
N PRO A 105 4.16 10.51 -10.27
CA PRO A 105 4.34 9.57 -11.37
C PRO A 105 4.11 10.26 -12.71
N THR A 106 4.91 9.89 -13.72
CA THR A 106 4.72 10.39 -15.10
C THR A 106 3.46 9.79 -15.70
N GLU A 107 2.89 10.48 -16.73
CA GLU A 107 1.72 9.94 -17.44
C GLU A 107 2.01 8.58 -18.09
N GLU A 108 3.22 8.36 -18.61
CA GLU A 108 3.64 7.07 -19.16
C GLU A 108 3.60 5.99 -18.09
N THR A 109 4.16 6.29 -16.92
CA THR A 109 4.14 5.37 -15.78
C THR A 109 2.72 5.05 -15.36
N VAL A 110 1.85 6.04 -15.21
CA VAL A 110 0.45 5.83 -14.84
C VAL A 110 -0.27 4.93 -15.85
N ARG A 111 -0.08 5.18 -17.15
CA ARG A 111 -0.65 4.31 -18.19
C ARG A 111 -0.17 2.87 -18.07
N ALA A 112 1.13 2.66 -17.89
CA ALA A 112 1.68 1.32 -17.72
C ALA A 112 1.14 0.62 -16.47
N LEU A 113 1.04 1.32 -15.35
CA LEU A 113 0.46 0.81 -14.11
C LEU A 113 -1.01 0.38 -14.32
N THR A 114 -1.83 1.20 -14.97
CA THR A 114 -3.24 0.89 -15.20
C THR A 114 -3.45 -0.34 -16.07
N HIS A 115 -2.56 -0.61 -17.02
CA HIS A 115 -2.57 -1.87 -17.78
C HIS A 115 -2.20 -3.10 -16.95
N HIS A 116 -1.65 -2.90 -15.75
CA HIS A 116 -1.22 -3.97 -14.85
C HIS A 116 -2.02 -4.02 -13.53
N GLY A 117 -3.28 -3.61 -13.58
CA GLY A 117 -4.23 -3.77 -12.49
C GLY A 117 -4.23 -2.64 -11.46
N TRP A 118 -3.56 -1.53 -11.73
CA TRP A 118 -3.71 -0.32 -10.93
C TRP A 118 -4.93 0.49 -11.37
N VAL A 119 -5.55 1.15 -10.41
CA VAL A 119 -6.71 2.01 -10.61
C VAL A 119 -6.38 3.41 -10.18
N VAL A 120 -6.66 4.39 -11.03
CA VAL A 120 -6.67 5.80 -10.63
C VAL A 120 -7.96 6.06 -9.87
N GLU A 121 -7.83 6.29 -8.59
CA GLU A 121 -8.95 6.44 -7.65
C GLU A 121 -9.37 7.89 -7.43
N ALA A 122 -8.43 8.83 -7.60
CA ALA A 122 -8.69 10.27 -7.53
C ALA A 122 -7.69 11.06 -8.36
N THR A 123 -8.11 12.24 -8.80
CA THR A 123 -7.35 13.20 -9.61
C THR A 123 -7.42 14.60 -9.01
N ALA A 124 -6.59 15.53 -9.54
CA ALA A 124 -6.71 16.95 -9.29
C ALA A 124 -6.56 17.72 -10.61
N PRO A 125 -6.91 19.02 -10.69
CA PRO A 125 -6.93 19.79 -11.95
C PRO A 125 -5.60 19.79 -12.71
N ASP A 126 -4.49 19.75 -11.98
CA ASP A 126 -3.12 19.83 -12.49
C ASP A 126 -2.29 18.56 -12.22
N ALA A 127 -2.93 17.49 -11.73
CA ALA A 127 -2.31 16.17 -11.58
C ALA A 127 -3.27 15.06 -11.98
N PRO A 128 -2.86 14.22 -12.94
CA PRO A 128 -3.67 13.10 -13.42
C PRO A 128 -3.90 12.03 -12.34
N VAL A 129 -3.10 12.05 -11.28
CA VAL A 129 -3.15 11.08 -10.20
C VAL A 129 -2.97 11.76 -8.85
N GLU A 130 -3.95 11.57 -7.98
CA GLU A 130 -3.88 11.90 -6.55
C GLU A 130 -3.94 10.65 -5.67
N VAL A 131 -4.68 9.64 -6.13
CA VAL A 131 -4.78 8.35 -5.44
C VAL A 131 -4.70 7.23 -6.46
N LEU A 132 -3.88 6.23 -6.15
CA LEU A 132 -3.78 4.96 -6.86
C LEU A 132 -4.12 3.80 -5.92
N SER A 133 -4.73 2.75 -6.44
CA SER A 133 -4.87 1.48 -5.73
C SER A 133 -4.53 0.30 -6.61
N LEU A 134 -4.10 -0.81 -6.00
CA LEU A 134 -3.90 -2.07 -6.69
C LEU A 134 -5.18 -2.91 -6.55
N TRP A 135 -5.84 -3.21 -7.70
CA TRP A 135 -7.17 -3.83 -7.72
C TRP A 135 -7.25 -5.19 -7.01
N ASN A 136 -6.30 -6.07 -7.31
CA ASN A 136 -6.27 -7.44 -6.79
C ASN A 136 -5.59 -7.57 -5.42
N HIS A 137 -5.44 -6.47 -4.68
CA HIS A 137 -4.86 -6.47 -3.35
C HIS A 137 -5.93 -6.14 -2.28
N PRO A 138 -5.92 -6.77 -1.10
CA PRO A 138 -6.88 -6.46 -0.03
C PRO A 138 -6.95 -4.97 0.30
N PHE A 139 -5.79 -4.34 0.46
CA PHE A 139 -5.66 -2.90 0.63
C PHE A 139 -4.23 -2.47 0.26
N PHE A 140 -4.05 -1.93 -0.93
CA PHE A 140 -2.81 -1.30 -1.35
C PHE A 140 -3.17 0.04 -1.98
N VAL A 141 -3.13 1.09 -1.16
CA VAL A 141 -3.60 2.43 -1.53
C VAL A 141 -2.47 3.43 -1.37
N LEU A 142 -2.32 4.28 -2.36
CA LEU A 142 -1.29 5.29 -2.46
C LEU A 142 -1.94 6.66 -2.64
N SER A 143 -1.48 7.68 -1.92
CA SER A 143 -1.95 9.06 -2.09
C SER A 143 -0.80 10.05 -2.21
N LEU A 144 -0.92 11.04 -3.11
CA LEU A 144 0.00 12.18 -3.14
C LEU A 144 -0.31 13.13 -1.98
N PHE A 145 -1.58 13.42 -1.73
CA PHE A 145 -1.96 14.20 -0.56
C PHE A 145 -1.66 13.43 0.74
N GLN A 146 -1.52 14.16 1.82
CA GLN A 146 -1.18 13.62 3.13
C GLN A 146 -2.42 13.60 4.04
N PRO A 147 -3.13 12.46 4.17
CA PRO A 147 -4.39 12.36 4.90
C PRO A 147 -4.27 12.66 6.39
N GLN A 148 -3.08 12.52 6.97
CA GLN A 148 -2.82 12.79 8.39
C GLN A 148 -2.76 14.27 8.73
N ILE A 149 -2.45 15.16 7.78
CA ILE A 149 -2.23 16.58 8.04
C ILE A 149 -3.51 17.28 8.49
N GLY A 150 -4.66 16.92 7.93
CA GLY A 150 -5.92 17.51 8.32
C GLY A 150 -6.22 17.41 9.83
N ALA A 151 -5.85 16.30 10.45
CA ALA A 151 -6.03 16.10 11.88
C ALA A 151 -5.16 17.05 12.73
N LEU A 152 -3.97 17.41 12.25
CA LEU A 152 -3.08 18.36 12.91
C LEU A 152 -3.64 19.79 12.90
N THR A 153 -4.51 20.11 11.94
CA THR A 153 -5.16 21.42 11.79
C THR A 153 -6.60 21.44 12.32
N GLY A 154 -6.98 20.45 13.15
CA GLY A 154 -8.28 20.38 13.81
C GLY A 154 -9.42 19.85 12.92
N ARG A 155 -9.13 19.34 11.73
CA ARG A 155 -10.11 18.60 10.91
C ARG A 155 -10.29 17.18 11.45
N SER A 156 -11.43 16.57 11.17
CA SER A 156 -11.60 15.13 11.44
C SER A 156 -10.55 14.31 10.68
N PRO A 157 -10.04 13.23 11.29
CA PRO A 157 -9.12 12.33 10.58
C PRO A 157 -9.73 11.84 9.28
N HIS A 158 -8.92 11.78 8.22
CA HIS A 158 -9.39 11.42 6.89
C HIS A 158 -9.89 9.96 6.85
N PRO A 159 -11.02 9.66 6.17
CA PRO A 159 -11.59 8.31 6.09
C PRO A 159 -10.61 7.22 5.65
N LEU A 160 -9.65 7.57 4.80
CA LEU A 160 -8.60 6.65 4.35
C LEU A 160 -7.76 6.06 5.50
N LEU A 161 -7.53 6.84 6.57
CA LEU A 161 -6.79 6.36 7.74
C LEU A 161 -7.59 5.33 8.52
N PHE A 162 -8.89 5.56 8.71
CA PHE A 162 -9.77 4.60 9.37
C PHE A 162 -9.86 3.30 8.57
N ALA A 163 -10.08 3.40 7.26
CA ALA A 163 -10.14 2.23 6.38
C ALA A 163 -8.84 1.41 6.44
N PHE A 164 -7.68 2.06 6.41
CA PHE A 164 -6.40 1.37 6.56
C PHE A 164 -6.30 0.63 7.90
N VAL A 165 -6.63 1.29 9.01
CA VAL A 165 -6.56 0.68 10.35
C VAL A 165 -7.52 -0.48 10.48
N ASP A 166 -8.74 -0.37 9.94
CA ASP A 166 -9.74 -1.44 10.01
C ASP A 166 -9.29 -2.68 9.22
N VAL A 167 -8.78 -2.50 8.00
CA VAL A 167 -8.26 -3.61 7.21
C VAL A 167 -7.00 -4.22 7.84
N ALA A 168 -6.12 -3.41 8.41
CA ALA A 168 -4.93 -3.90 9.11
C ALA A 168 -5.30 -4.74 10.35
N ARG A 169 -6.32 -4.32 11.11
CA ARG A 169 -6.84 -5.09 12.26
C ARG A 169 -7.48 -6.40 11.81
N GLN A 170 -8.25 -6.38 10.74
CA GLN A 170 -8.83 -7.61 10.18
C GLN A 170 -7.73 -8.59 9.75
N HIS A 171 -6.76 -8.11 9.00
CA HIS A 171 -5.61 -8.92 8.56
C HIS A 171 -4.84 -9.54 9.73
N ALA A 172 -4.61 -8.77 10.81
CA ALA A 172 -3.95 -9.29 12.02
C ALA A 172 -4.73 -10.44 12.66
N ARG A 173 -6.07 -10.28 12.81
CA ARG A 173 -6.95 -11.33 13.38
C ARG A 173 -6.97 -12.60 12.52
N GLU A 174 -7.02 -12.44 11.20
CA GLU A 174 -6.99 -13.57 10.26
C GLU A 174 -5.68 -14.37 10.37
N ARG A 175 -4.57 -13.67 10.54
CA ARG A 175 -3.25 -14.29 10.75
C ARG A 175 -3.19 -15.02 12.10
N GLU A 176 -3.59 -14.38 13.20
CA GLU A 176 -3.64 -15.00 14.52
C GLU A 176 -4.48 -16.28 14.51
N TRP A 177 -5.62 -16.26 13.85
CA TRP A 177 -6.50 -17.42 13.71
C TRP A 177 -5.84 -18.53 12.88
N ALA A 178 -5.23 -18.20 11.73
CA ALA A 178 -4.53 -19.14 10.88
C ALA A 178 -3.35 -19.81 11.60
N ASP A 179 -2.59 -19.03 12.39
CA ASP A 179 -1.49 -19.54 13.20
C ASP A 179 -1.98 -20.49 14.30
N ALA A 180 -3.09 -20.15 14.96
CA ALA A 180 -3.73 -21.00 15.98
C ALA A 180 -4.20 -22.33 15.39
N VAL A 181 -4.89 -22.32 14.25
CA VAL A 181 -5.35 -23.53 13.55
C VAL A 181 -4.18 -24.39 13.12
N SER A 182 -3.14 -23.79 12.53
CA SER A 182 -1.91 -24.51 12.13
C SER A 182 -1.18 -25.12 13.31
N GLY A 183 -1.16 -24.43 14.46
CA GLY A 183 -0.60 -24.94 15.71
C GLY A 183 -1.38 -26.16 16.22
N GLN A 184 -2.71 -26.09 16.21
CA GLN A 184 -3.58 -27.20 16.63
C GLN A 184 -3.43 -28.43 15.73
N GLN A 185 -3.35 -28.23 14.40
CA GLN A 185 -3.13 -29.32 13.45
C GLN A 185 -1.78 -30.01 13.67
N ARG A 186 -0.71 -29.24 13.93
CA ARG A 186 0.61 -29.81 14.27
C ARG A 186 0.58 -30.60 15.57
N ALA A 187 -0.12 -30.11 16.60
CA ALA A 187 -0.26 -30.82 17.89
C ALA A 187 -1.03 -32.13 17.75
N LEU A 188 -2.10 -32.16 16.97
CA LEU A 188 -2.88 -33.37 16.66
C LEU A 188 -2.01 -34.40 15.92
N ALA A 189 -1.29 -33.98 14.88
CA ALA A 189 -0.42 -34.85 14.10
C ALA A 189 0.71 -35.44 14.98
N ALA A 190 1.27 -34.65 15.90
CA ALA A 190 2.26 -35.14 16.85
C ALA A 190 1.69 -36.18 17.82
N ALA A 191 0.48 -35.95 18.34
CA ALA A 191 -0.21 -36.90 19.22
C ALA A 191 -0.57 -38.22 18.52
N GLU A 192 -0.91 -38.19 17.23
CA GLU A 192 -1.16 -39.39 16.43
C GLU A 192 0.13 -40.17 16.11
N ALA A 193 1.27 -39.48 16.03
CA ALA A 193 2.57 -40.11 15.78
C ALA A 193 3.21 -40.76 17.02
N GLU A 194 2.71 -40.48 18.22
CA GLU A 194 3.20 -41.17 19.44
C GLU A 194 2.82 -42.65 19.40
N PRO A 195 3.78 -43.56 19.59
CA PRO A 195 3.51 -45.02 19.63
C PRO A 195 2.56 -45.33 20.79
N ARG A 196 1.41 -45.91 20.47
CA ARG A 196 0.48 -46.38 21.51
C ARG A 196 1.20 -47.33 22.43
N PRO A 197 1.11 -47.20 23.78
CA PRO A 197 1.75 -48.13 24.71
C PRO A 197 1.23 -49.53 24.45
N TYR A 198 2.13 -50.48 24.26
CA TYR A 198 1.82 -51.89 24.04
C TYR A 198 1.20 -52.45 25.32
N VAL A 199 -0.11 -52.65 25.31
CA VAL A 199 -0.83 -53.29 26.42
C VAL A 199 -0.55 -54.79 26.34
N HIS A 200 0.39 -55.24 27.17
CA HIS A 200 0.66 -56.66 27.35
C HIS A 200 -0.59 -57.28 28.00
N GLN A 201 -1.41 -57.97 27.18
CA GLN A 201 -2.45 -58.85 27.72
C GLN A 201 -1.78 -59.96 28.47
N MET A 202 -1.66 -59.85 29.80
CA MET A 202 -1.34 -60.98 30.66
C MET A 202 -2.51 -61.96 30.55
N ARG A 203 -2.33 -63.02 29.77
CA ARG A 203 -3.16 -64.23 29.91
C ARG A 203 -2.75 -64.85 31.24
N GLY A 204 -3.61 -64.79 32.25
CA GLY A 204 -3.51 -65.56 33.46
C GLY A 204 -3.72 -67.04 33.18
N PRO A 205 -3.26 -67.87 34.09
CA PRO A 205 -3.25 -69.36 34.00
C PRO A 205 -4.68 -69.95 33.97
#